data_09363d4bce96d94789d18f3bc03e4f77
#
_entry.id   09363d4bce96d94789d18f3bc03e4f77
#
_cell.length_a   1.000
_cell.length_b   1.000
_cell.length_c   1.000
_cell.angle_alpha   90.00
_cell.angle_beta   90.00
_cell.angle_gamma   90.00
#
_symmetry.space_group_name_H-M   'P 1'
#
loop_
_entity.id
_entity.type
_entity.pdbx_description
1 polymer ?
#
loop_
_entity_poly.entity_id
_entity_poly.type
_entity_poly.pdbx_seq_one_letter_code
_entity_poly.pdbx_strand_id
1 'polypeptide(L)'
;MDVNPDSEVVLEPEYRMMYPLYPDLPPFGLRVMSLTEMAAEKMRALLIRAKARDAFDLWFMIGKGIAIDAGLLDRKLELYNMKAGAKLLDRALEKAQRSWNNELRPMVTAAPDYHSVEQTIRGAFQAIGRGEV
;
A
#
# COMPACT_ATOMS: atom_id res chain seq x y z
N MET A 1 1.30 10.79 -9.05
CA MET A 1 0.60 9.79 -8.25
C MET A 1 -0.26 8.92 -9.15
N ASP A 2 -0.11 7.65 -9.02
CA ASP A 2 -0.87 6.72 -9.84
C ASP A 2 -2.21 6.42 -9.21
N VAL A 3 -3.25 6.61 -9.98
CA VAL A 3 -4.59 6.17 -9.57
C VAL A 3 -4.89 4.92 -10.38
N ASN A 4 -5.07 3.82 -9.69
CA ASN A 4 -5.42 2.57 -10.34
C ASN A 4 -6.86 2.66 -10.83
N PRO A 5 -7.10 2.63 -12.15
CA PRO A 5 -8.46 2.80 -12.68
C PRO A 5 -9.40 1.65 -12.31
N ASP A 6 -8.83 0.51 -11.92
CA ASP A 6 -9.63 -0.64 -11.50
C ASP A 6 -10.01 -0.58 -10.02
N SER A 7 -9.51 0.41 -9.29
CA SER A 7 -9.80 0.56 -7.87
C SER A 7 -10.86 1.59 -7.64
N GLU A 8 -11.83 1.26 -6.81
CA GLU A 8 -12.86 2.19 -6.41
C GLU A 8 -12.35 3.07 -5.28
N VAL A 9 -12.59 4.38 -5.38
CA VAL A 9 -12.29 5.32 -4.32
C VAL A 9 -13.45 5.29 -3.34
N VAL A 10 -13.21 4.76 -2.12
CA VAL A 10 -14.24 4.53 -1.13
C VAL A 10 -14.48 5.74 -0.25
N LEU A 11 -13.39 6.40 0.16
CA LEU A 11 -13.49 7.61 0.98
C LEU A 11 -13.56 8.83 0.09
N GLU A 12 -14.20 9.89 0.62
CA GLU A 12 -14.22 11.15 -0.09
C GLU A 12 -12.79 11.68 -0.22
N PRO A 13 -12.35 12.00 -1.44
CA PRO A 13 -10.97 12.45 -1.65
C PRO A 13 -10.69 13.78 -0.97
N GLU A 14 -9.46 13.95 -0.54
CA GLU A 14 -8.99 15.20 0.06
C GLU A 14 -8.62 16.20 -1.03
N TYR A 15 -8.86 17.49 -0.76
CA TYR A 15 -8.41 18.57 -1.63
C TYR A 15 -7.11 19.14 -1.08
N ARG A 16 -6.09 19.23 -1.95
CA ARG A 16 -4.78 19.70 -1.58
C ARG A 16 -4.26 20.74 -2.56
N MET A 17 -3.47 21.66 -2.05
CA MET A 17 -2.73 22.60 -2.90
C MET A 17 -1.47 21.93 -3.38
N MET A 18 -1.21 22.02 -4.69
CA MET A 18 -0.16 21.26 -5.35
C MET A 18 1.17 21.98 -5.46
N TYR A 19 1.46 22.84 -4.58
CA TYR A 19 2.75 23.47 -4.54
C TYR A 19 3.44 23.09 -3.24
N PRO A 20 4.70 23.25 -3.10
CA PRO A 20 5.77 23.67 -3.98
C PRO A 20 6.39 22.56 -4.81
N LEU A 21 5.80 21.39 -4.84
CA LEU A 21 6.37 20.24 -5.54
C LEU A 21 6.40 20.43 -7.05
N TYR A 22 5.51 21.28 -7.56
CA TYR A 22 5.40 21.55 -8.99
C TYR A 22 5.41 23.06 -9.21
N PRO A 23 6.60 23.69 -9.14
CA PRO A 23 6.70 25.15 -9.23
C PRO A 23 6.24 25.71 -10.58
N ASP A 24 6.23 24.92 -11.62
CA ASP A 24 5.79 25.35 -12.94
C ASP A 24 4.29 25.35 -13.11
N LEU A 25 3.56 24.80 -12.12
CA LEU A 25 2.11 24.75 -12.18
C LEU A 25 1.50 25.81 -11.27
N PRO A 26 0.38 26.42 -11.67
CA PRO A 26 -0.29 27.35 -10.79
C PRO A 26 -0.85 26.62 -9.57
N PRO A 27 -0.92 27.28 -8.39
CA PRO A 27 -1.53 26.68 -7.23
C PRO A 27 -3.00 26.39 -7.48
N PHE A 28 -3.44 25.18 -7.19
CA PHE A 28 -4.84 24.81 -7.32
C PHE A 28 -5.12 23.60 -6.42
N GLY A 29 -6.40 23.43 -6.08
CA GLY A 29 -6.82 22.28 -5.32
C GLY A 29 -7.02 21.08 -6.23
N LEU A 30 -6.43 19.95 -5.87
CA LEU A 30 -6.64 18.69 -6.56
C LEU A 30 -7.40 17.72 -5.70
N ARG A 31 -8.34 17.03 -6.33
CA ARG A 31 -9.05 15.94 -5.69
C ARG A 31 -8.15 14.71 -5.73
N VAL A 32 -7.63 14.28 -4.58
CA VAL A 32 -6.71 13.17 -4.49
C VAL A 32 -7.20 12.16 -3.46
N MET A 33 -6.74 10.91 -3.63
CA MET A 33 -7.03 9.86 -2.67
C MET A 33 -6.42 10.21 -1.32
N SER A 34 -7.13 9.97 -0.22
CA SER A 34 -6.60 10.22 1.12
C SER A 34 -5.42 9.29 1.40
N LEU A 35 -4.56 9.67 2.36
CA LEU A 35 -3.42 8.84 2.73
C LEU A 35 -3.88 7.50 3.31
N THR A 36 -4.96 7.52 4.09
CA THR A 36 -5.53 6.29 4.64
C THR A 36 -6.03 5.38 3.54
N GLU A 37 -6.68 5.93 2.54
CA GLU A 37 -7.14 5.11 1.42
C GLU A 37 -5.98 4.63 0.56
N MET A 38 -4.94 5.44 0.39
CA MET A 38 -3.74 5.01 -0.33
C MET A 38 -3.06 3.83 0.35
N ALA A 39 -2.99 3.84 1.69
CA ALA A 39 -2.41 2.73 2.43
C ALA A 39 -3.23 1.44 2.25
N ALA A 40 -4.55 1.55 2.30
CA ALA A 40 -5.43 0.40 2.04
C ALA A 40 -5.25 -0.11 0.61
N GLU A 41 -5.08 0.80 -0.35
CA GLU A 41 -4.86 0.43 -1.74
C GLU A 41 -3.52 -0.29 -1.93
N LYS A 42 -2.47 0.17 -1.26
CA LYS A 42 -1.16 -0.50 -1.34
C LYS A 42 -1.20 -1.88 -0.69
N MET A 43 -1.93 -2.03 0.41
CA MET A 43 -2.12 -3.34 1.02
C MET A 43 -2.91 -4.26 0.08
N ARG A 44 -3.98 -3.76 -0.52
CA ARG A 44 -4.75 -4.53 -1.51
C ARG A 44 -3.83 -4.97 -2.65
N ALA A 45 -3.01 -4.05 -3.18
CA ALA A 45 -2.11 -4.36 -4.27
C ALA A 45 -1.12 -5.45 -3.87
N LEU A 46 -0.55 -5.36 -2.66
CA LEU A 46 0.35 -6.39 -2.16
C LEU A 46 -0.34 -7.74 -2.07
N LEU A 47 -1.55 -7.78 -1.52
CA LEU A 47 -2.26 -9.05 -1.33
C LEU A 47 -2.65 -9.70 -2.65
N ILE A 48 -2.90 -8.92 -3.69
CA ILE A 48 -3.36 -9.45 -4.97
C ILE A 48 -2.22 -9.63 -5.97
N ARG A 49 -1.41 -8.59 -6.19
CA ARG A 49 -0.28 -8.65 -7.14
C ARG A 49 0.99 -9.20 -6.52
N ALA A 50 1.20 -8.90 -5.26
CA ALA A 50 2.35 -9.34 -4.49
C ALA A 50 3.70 -8.99 -5.14
N LYS A 51 3.86 -7.75 -5.59
CA LYS A 51 5.11 -7.28 -6.15
C LYS A 51 5.99 -6.68 -5.06
N ALA A 52 7.30 -6.79 -5.23
CA ALA A 52 8.25 -6.20 -4.28
C ALA A 52 8.01 -4.71 -4.08
N ARG A 53 7.69 -4.00 -5.15
CA ARG A 53 7.40 -2.58 -5.10
C ARG A 53 6.21 -2.26 -4.19
N ASP A 54 5.16 -3.08 -4.25
CA ASP A 54 3.99 -2.88 -3.39
C ASP A 54 4.36 -3.02 -1.92
N ALA A 55 5.20 -4.01 -1.60
CA ALA A 55 5.67 -4.22 -0.24
C ALA A 55 6.53 -3.04 0.24
N PHE A 56 7.40 -2.53 -0.62
CA PHE A 56 8.25 -1.39 -0.29
C PHE A 56 7.41 -0.14 -0.02
N ASP A 57 6.48 0.17 -0.92
CA ASP A 57 5.62 1.35 -0.77
C ASP A 57 4.81 1.28 0.51
N LEU A 58 4.25 0.11 0.80
CA LEU A 58 3.46 -0.09 2.01
C LEU A 58 4.32 0.06 3.27
N TRP A 59 5.51 -0.54 3.26
CA TRP A 59 6.46 -0.41 4.36
C TRP A 59 6.78 1.06 4.63
N PHE A 60 7.04 1.81 3.57
CA PHE A 60 7.34 3.24 3.68
C PHE A 60 6.19 4.01 4.31
N MET A 61 4.97 3.75 3.87
CA MET A 61 3.78 4.43 4.40
C MET A 61 3.54 4.10 5.87
N ILE A 62 3.69 2.83 6.24
CA ILE A 62 3.55 2.42 7.64
C ILE A 62 4.60 3.11 8.50
N GLY A 63 5.83 3.19 8.01
CA GLY A 63 6.91 3.87 8.71
C GLY A 63 6.67 5.35 8.92
N LYS A 64 5.85 5.96 8.07
CA LYS A 64 5.45 7.37 8.22
C LYS A 64 4.25 7.55 9.13
N GLY A 65 3.75 6.48 9.73
CA GLY A 65 2.65 6.55 10.68
C GLY A 65 1.27 6.50 10.04
N ILE A 66 1.18 6.14 8.77
CA ILE A 66 -0.11 6.04 8.09
C ILE A 66 -0.77 4.73 8.50
N ALA A 67 -1.98 4.83 9.08
CA ALA A 67 -2.72 3.67 9.54
C ALA A 67 -3.45 3.00 8.39
N ILE A 68 -3.61 1.68 8.49
CA ILE A 68 -4.41 0.92 7.54
C ILE A 68 -5.80 0.73 8.12
N ASP A 69 -6.80 1.11 7.34
CA ASP A 69 -8.20 0.96 7.74
C ASP A 69 -8.70 -0.40 7.28
N ALA A 70 -9.06 -1.26 8.24
CA ALA A 70 -9.50 -2.61 7.94
C ALA A 70 -10.78 -2.64 7.09
N GLY A 71 -11.70 -1.75 7.37
CA GLY A 71 -12.95 -1.66 6.61
C GLY A 71 -12.72 -1.28 5.15
N LEU A 72 -11.82 -0.32 4.91
CA LEU A 72 -11.45 0.07 3.56
C LEU A 72 -10.77 -1.08 2.82
N LEU A 73 -9.86 -1.77 3.50
CA LEU A 73 -9.18 -2.91 2.90
C LEU A 73 -10.17 -3.99 2.50
N ASP A 74 -11.10 -4.32 3.40
CA ASP A 74 -12.10 -5.34 3.11
C ASP A 74 -12.95 -4.96 1.90
N ARG A 75 -13.36 -3.71 1.80
CA ARG A 75 -14.15 -3.24 0.65
C ARG A 75 -13.38 -3.35 -0.66
N LYS A 76 -12.11 -2.98 -0.64
CA LYS A 76 -11.29 -3.06 -1.84
C LYS A 76 -11.07 -4.50 -2.27
N LEU A 77 -10.89 -5.41 -1.31
CA LEU A 77 -10.72 -6.82 -1.61
C LEU A 77 -12.02 -7.47 -2.13
N GLU A 78 -13.17 -6.98 -1.70
CA GLU A 78 -14.46 -7.49 -2.21
C GLU A 78 -14.58 -7.34 -3.72
N LEU A 79 -14.00 -6.29 -4.29
CA LEU A 79 -14.01 -6.09 -5.74
C LEU A 79 -13.31 -7.22 -6.49
N TYR A 80 -12.48 -7.99 -5.80
CA TYR A 80 -11.73 -9.11 -6.36
C TYR A 80 -12.21 -10.44 -5.79
N ASN A 81 -13.34 -10.43 -5.08
CA ASN A 81 -13.89 -11.62 -4.43
C ASN A 81 -12.91 -12.27 -3.46
N MET A 82 -12.19 -11.45 -2.71
CA MET A 82 -11.16 -11.92 -1.77
C MET A 82 -11.40 -11.35 -0.39
N LYS A 83 -10.87 -12.05 0.61
CA LYS A 83 -10.93 -11.62 2.01
C LYS A 83 -9.53 -11.57 2.58
N ALA A 84 -9.27 -10.54 3.40
CA ALA A 84 -8.00 -10.43 4.11
C ALA A 84 -7.87 -11.57 5.12
N GLY A 85 -6.70 -12.20 5.14
CA GLY A 85 -6.42 -13.27 6.08
C GLY A 85 -4.95 -13.64 6.07
N ALA A 86 -4.50 -14.36 7.09
CA ALA A 86 -3.10 -14.70 7.27
C ALA A 86 -2.53 -15.48 6.08
N LYS A 87 -3.29 -16.40 5.51
CA LYS A 87 -2.82 -17.21 4.39
C LYS A 87 -2.58 -16.37 3.16
N LEU A 88 -3.47 -15.41 2.88
CA LEU A 88 -3.32 -14.53 1.75
C LEU A 88 -2.07 -13.65 1.92
N LEU A 89 -1.87 -13.13 3.13
CA LEU A 89 -0.70 -12.34 3.43
C LEU A 89 0.59 -13.13 3.30
N ASP A 90 0.63 -14.35 3.84
CA ASP A 90 1.81 -15.22 3.78
C ASP A 90 2.21 -15.46 2.33
N ARG A 91 1.23 -15.78 1.48
CA ARG A 91 1.47 -16.04 0.06
C ARG A 91 1.98 -14.80 -0.64
N ALA A 92 1.40 -13.64 -0.33
CA ALA A 92 1.80 -12.38 -0.94
C ALA A 92 3.22 -12.01 -0.55
N LEU A 93 3.56 -12.12 0.74
CA LEU A 93 4.90 -11.78 1.22
C LEU A 93 5.96 -12.72 0.65
N GLU A 94 5.63 -14.00 0.53
CA GLU A 94 6.55 -14.97 -0.05
C GLU A 94 6.84 -14.64 -1.52
N LYS A 95 5.80 -14.29 -2.26
CA LYS A 95 5.94 -13.93 -3.67
C LYS A 95 6.75 -12.63 -3.83
N ALA A 96 6.48 -11.63 -3.00
CA ALA A 96 7.20 -10.37 -3.04
C ALA A 96 8.68 -10.58 -2.70
N GLN A 97 8.97 -11.47 -1.76
CA GLN A 97 10.35 -11.79 -1.38
C GLN A 97 11.16 -12.32 -2.57
N ARG A 98 10.54 -13.17 -3.38
CA ARG A 98 11.24 -13.77 -4.52
C ARG A 98 11.68 -12.72 -5.54
N SER A 99 10.94 -11.63 -5.68
CA SER A 99 11.28 -10.59 -6.64
C SER A 99 12.02 -9.41 -6.02
N TRP A 100 12.24 -9.42 -4.70
CA TRP A 100 12.81 -8.28 -3.99
C TRP A 100 14.13 -7.80 -4.56
N ASN A 101 15.08 -8.72 -4.73
CA ASN A 101 16.40 -8.36 -5.21
C ASN A 101 16.39 -7.95 -6.69
N ASN A 102 15.56 -8.60 -7.49
CA ASN A 102 15.55 -8.38 -8.93
C ASN A 102 14.79 -7.11 -9.33
N GLU A 103 13.68 -6.83 -8.65
CA GLU A 103 12.81 -5.73 -9.04
C GLU A 103 13.06 -4.45 -8.27
N LEU A 104 13.40 -4.56 -6.98
CA LEU A 104 13.50 -3.39 -6.14
C LEU A 104 14.90 -2.81 -6.08
N ARG A 105 15.93 -3.63 -5.87
CA ARG A 105 17.30 -3.14 -5.71
C ARG A 105 17.80 -2.27 -6.85
N PRO A 106 17.50 -2.59 -8.11
CA PRO A 106 17.91 -1.69 -9.19
C PRO A 106 17.23 -0.34 -9.16
N MET A 107 16.08 -0.22 -8.51
CA MET A 107 15.29 1.01 -8.47
C MET A 107 15.55 1.85 -7.22
N VAL A 108 16.04 1.25 -6.16
CA VAL A 108 16.23 1.91 -4.86
C VAL A 108 17.67 1.67 -4.41
N THR A 109 18.44 2.75 -4.26
CA THR A 109 19.87 2.68 -3.91
C THR A 109 20.09 2.07 -2.52
N ALA A 110 19.23 2.38 -1.57
CA ALA A 110 19.36 1.92 -0.20
C ALA A 110 18.09 1.18 0.23
N ALA A 111 17.80 0.07 -0.47
CA ALA A 111 16.65 -0.74 -0.14
C ALA A 111 16.82 -1.36 1.25
N PRO A 112 15.77 -1.37 2.09
CA PRO A 112 15.85 -2.02 3.39
C PRO A 112 15.94 -3.54 3.24
N ASP A 113 16.33 -4.21 4.32
CA ASP A 113 16.29 -5.65 4.36
C ASP A 113 14.85 -6.14 4.29
N TYR A 114 14.60 -7.14 3.44
CA TYR A 114 13.23 -7.63 3.26
C TYR A 114 12.61 -8.13 4.56
N HIS A 115 13.42 -8.74 5.43
CA HIS A 115 12.92 -9.22 6.71
C HIS A 115 12.30 -8.09 7.54
N SER A 116 12.93 -6.92 7.56
CA SER A 116 12.40 -5.75 8.27
C SER A 116 11.09 -5.29 7.65
N VAL A 117 11.01 -5.30 6.33
CA VAL A 117 9.79 -4.92 5.61
C VAL A 117 8.66 -5.90 5.95
N GLU A 118 8.96 -7.19 5.92
CA GLU A 118 7.98 -8.22 6.24
C GLU A 118 7.44 -8.07 7.66
N GLN A 119 8.33 -7.85 8.62
CA GLN A 119 7.94 -7.68 10.03
C GLN A 119 7.01 -6.49 10.21
N THR A 120 7.33 -5.37 9.56
CA THR A 120 6.51 -4.16 9.64
C THR A 120 5.11 -4.40 9.07
N ILE A 121 5.05 -5.06 7.92
CA ILE A 121 3.76 -5.33 7.27
C ILE A 121 2.93 -6.31 8.09
N ARG A 122 3.55 -7.37 8.60
CA ARG A 122 2.83 -8.32 9.45
C ARG A 122 2.30 -7.66 10.72
N GLY A 123 3.09 -6.77 11.33
CA GLY A 123 2.65 -6.05 12.51
C GLY A 123 1.42 -5.17 12.23
N ALA A 124 1.43 -4.46 11.12
CA ALA A 124 0.30 -3.64 10.73
C ALA A 124 -0.94 -4.47 10.43
N PHE A 125 -0.76 -5.62 9.78
CA PHE A 125 -1.87 -6.52 9.45
C PHE A 125 -2.51 -7.09 10.71
N GLN A 126 -1.68 -7.46 11.70
CA GLN A 126 -2.19 -7.94 12.98
C GLN A 126 -2.93 -6.84 13.73
N ALA A 127 -2.43 -5.61 13.66
CA ALA A 127 -3.04 -4.48 14.35
C ALA A 127 -4.47 -4.22 13.91
N ILE A 128 -4.80 -4.54 12.66
CA ILE A 128 -6.17 -4.38 12.15
C ILE A 128 -7.01 -5.64 12.31
N GLY A 129 -6.48 -6.65 13.01
CA GLY A 129 -7.23 -7.88 13.32
C GLY A 129 -7.40 -8.84 12.15
N ARG A 130 -6.60 -8.72 11.11
CA ARG A 130 -6.68 -9.58 9.92
C ARG A 130 -5.59 -10.64 9.87
N GLY A 131 -4.61 -10.56 10.77
CA GLY A 131 -3.54 -11.55 10.86
C GLY A 131 -3.94 -12.82 11.61
N GLU A 132 -5.12 -12.83 12.19
CA GLU A 132 -5.68 -14.01 12.84
C GLU A 132 -6.53 -14.76 11.83
N VAL A 133 -6.34 -16.03 11.76
CA VAL A 133 -7.04 -16.87 10.80
C VAL A 133 -8.49 -16.94 11.10
#